data_421349c75f57a438ae3641f3419f5094
#
_entry.id   421349c75f57a438ae3641f3419f5094
#
_cell.length_a   1.000
_cell.length_b   1.000
_cell.length_c   1.000
_cell.angle_alpha   90.00
_cell.angle_beta   90.00
_cell.angle_gamma   90.00
#
_symmetry.space_group_name_H-M   'P 1'
#
loop_
_entity.id
_entity.type
_entity.pdbx_description
1 polymer ?
#
loop_
_entity_poly.entity_id
_entity_poly.type
_entity_poly.pdbx_seq_one_letter_code
_entity_poly.pdbx_strand_id
1 'polypeptide(L)' 'MAEKKGEELSYEAAREELVETVRKLEAGGTTLEESLALWERGEQLATICQQWLDGVRKRLDETLEERDGN' A
#
# COMPACT_ATOMS: atom_id res chain seq x y z
N MET A 1 -3.85 18.54 10.12
CA MET A 1 -2.97 17.61 10.55
C MET A 1 -3.29 16.21 10.22
N ALA A 2 -4.47 15.86 10.32
CA ALA A 2 -4.82 14.52 10.00
C ALA A 2 -4.49 14.17 8.57
N GLU A 3 -4.54 15.12 7.71
CA GLU A 3 -4.32 14.82 6.33
C GLU A 3 -2.92 14.36 6.05
N LYS A 4 -1.99 14.85 6.80
CA LYS A 4 -0.67 14.40 6.57
C LYS A 4 -0.51 12.97 6.88
N LYS A 5 -1.29 12.49 7.80
CA LYS A 5 -1.18 11.13 8.20
C LYS A 5 -1.46 10.19 7.09
N GLY A 6 -2.27 10.60 6.12
CA GLY A 6 -2.59 9.73 5.03
C GLY A 6 -1.37 9.28 4.26
N GLU A 7 -0.35 10.12 4.26
CA GLU A 7 0.84 9.79 3.52
C GLU A 7 1.82 9.00 4.32
N GLU A 8 1.56 8.92 5.61
CA GLU A 8 2.46 8.20 6.48
C GLU A 8 1.85 6.94 7.02
N LEU A 9 0.95 6.36 6.24
CA LEU A 9 0.31 5.13 6.66
C LEU A 9 1.34 4.03 6.85
N SER A 10 1.18 3.27 7.92
CA SER A 10 2.00 2.11 8.11
C SER A 10 1.61 1.08 7.06
N TYR A 11 2.45 0.07 6.89
CA TYR A 11 2.16 -0.97 5.93
C TYR A 11 0.83 -1.66 6.28
N GLU A 12 0.64 -1.98 7.55
CA GLU A 12 -0.58 -2.66 7.96
C GLU A 12 -1.82 -1.81 7.69
N ALA A 13 -1.73 -0.52 7.99
CA ALA A 13 -2.86 0.36 7.77
C ALA A 13 -3.17 0.49 6.29
N ALA A 14 -2.14 0.65 5.48
CA ALA A 14 -2.32 0.78 4.04
C ALA A 14 -2.89 -0.50 3.45
N ARG A 15 -2.40 -1.64 3.93
CA ARG A 15 -2.86 -2.91 3.43
C ARG A 15 -4.33 -3.14 3.79
N GLU A 16 -4.70 -2.81 5.01
CA GLU A 16 -6.08 -2.97 5.43
C GLU A 16 -7.01 -2.11 4.60
N GLU A 17 -6.62 -0.87 4.38
CA GLU A 17 -7.46 0.01 3.59
C GLU A 17 -7.55 -0.46 2.16
N LEU A 18 -6.46 -1.00 1.63
CA LEU A 18 -6.45 -1.51 0.27
C LEU A 18 -7.42 -2.68 0.15
N VAL A 19 -7.40 -3.58 1.12
CA VAL A 19 -8.31 -4.71 1.10
C VAL A 19 -9.75 -4.24 1.12
N GLU A 20 -10.05 -3.25 1.95
CA GLU A 20 -11.40 -2.70 2.01
C GLU A 20 -11.80 -2.06 0.69
N THR A 21 -10.88 -1.34 0.09
CA THR A 21 -11.15 -0.68 -1.17
C THR A 21 -11.47 -1.69 -2.27
N VAL A 22 -10.67 -2.74 -2.34
CA VAL A 22 -10.89 -3.78 -3.33
C VAL A 22 -12.20 -4.50 -3.07
N ARG A 23 -12.51 -4.73 -1.81
CA ARG A 23 -13.76 -5.38 -1.46
C ARG A 23 -14.95 -4.58 -1.94
N LYS A 24 -14.90 -3.27 -1.77
CA LYS A 24 -15.99 -2.42 -2.23
C LYS A 24 -16.12 -2.46 -3.75
N LEU A 25 -14.99 -2.50 -4.44
CA LEU A 25 -15.02 -2.60 -5.90
C LEU A 25 -15.62 -3.92 -6.34
N GLU A 26 -15.25 -5.00 -5.66
CA GLU A 26 -15.74 -6.30 -6.04
C GLU A 26 -17.22 -6.49 -5.73
N ALA A 27 -17.69 -5.83 -4.68
CA ALA A 27 -19.08 -5.96 -4.31
C ALA A 27 -19.99 -5.37 -5.38
N GLY A 28 -19.51 -4.39 -6.12
CA GLY A 28 -20.33 -3.76 -7.14
C GLY A 28 -21.33 -2.83 -6.51
N GLY A 29 -22.28 -2.39 -7.31
CA GLY A 29 -23.30 -1.50 -6.80
C GLY A 29 -22.87 -0.06 -6.66
N THR A 30 -21.65 0.26 -7.08
CA THR A 30 -21.20 1.64 -7.06
C THR A 30 -21.42 2.28 -8.41
N THR A 31 -21.47 3.61 -8.41
CA THR A 31 -21.53 4.32 -9.69
C THR A 31 -20.16 4.27 -10.33
N LEU A 32 -20.11 4.65 -11.60
CA LEU A 32 -18.84 4.68 -12.30
C LEU A 32 -17.89 5.65 -11.61
N GLU A 33 -18.40 6.79 -11.20
CA GLU A 33 -17.60 7.78 -10.52
C GLU A 33 -17.01 7.24 -9.23
N GLU A 34 -17.85 6.55 -8.47
CA GLU A 34 -17.40 5.96 -7.22
C GLU A 34 -16.36 4.88 -7.48
N SER A 35 -16.56 4.11 -8.52
CA SER A 35 -15.61 3.05 -8.85
C SER A 35 -14.26 3.62 -9.23
N LEU A 36 -14.28 4.74 -9.96
CA LEU A 36 -13.02 5.39 -10.32
C LEU A 36 -12.29 5.91 -9.09
N ALA A 37 -13.05 6.52 -8.17
CA ALA A 37 -12.45 7.04 -6.95
C ALA A 37 -11.84 5.91 -6.13
N LEU A 38 -12.54 4.79 -6.05
CA LEU A 38 -12.02 3.63 -5.32
C LEU A 38 -10.77 3.08 -6.00
N TRP A 39 -10.78 3.05 -7.31
CA TRP A 39 -9.65 2.56 -8.07
C TRP A 39 -8.43 3.44 -7.82
N GLU A 40 -8.62 4.75 -7.87
CA GLU A 40 -7.52 5.67 -7.63
C GLU A 40 -6.97 5.53 -6.22
N ARG A 41 -7.87 5.38 -5.26
CA ARG A 41 -7.41 5.18 -3.89
C ARG A 41 -6.64 3.88 -3.77
N GLY A 42 -7.12 2.84 -4.42
CA GLY A 42 -6.44 1.56 -4.43
C GLY A 42 -5.04 1.65 -4.99
N GLU A 43 -4.89 2.43 -6.05
CA GLU A 43 -3.58 2.62 -6.65
C GLU A 43 -2.63 3.30 -5.68
N GLN A 44 -3.11 4.32 -4.98
CA GLN A 44 -2.29 5.01 -4.01
C GLN A 44 -1.86 4.07 -2.89
N LEU A 45 -2.80 3.30 -2.39
CA LEU A 45 -2.51 2.38 -1.30
C LEU A 45 -1.55 1.28 -1.74
N ALA A 46 -1.72 0.81 -2.96
CA ALA A 46 -0.82 -0.21 -3.48
C ALA A 46 0.59 0.33 -3.58
N THR A 47 0.72 1.58 -3.99
CA THR A 47 2.03 2.21 -4.08
C THR A 47 2.68 2.31 -2.70
N ILE A 48 1.89 2.69 -1.70
CA ILE A 48 2.41 2.79 -0.35
C ILE A 48 2.88 1.42 0.13
N CYS A 49 2.08 0.39 -0.09
CA CYS A 49 2.46 -0.95 0.30
C CYS A 49 3.73 -1.39 -0.41
N GLN A 50 3.83 -1.07 -1.69
CA GLN A 50 5.00 -1.45 -2.46
C GLN A 50 6.25 -0.77 -1.94
N GLN A 51 6.13 0.49 -1.56
CA GLN A 51 7.26 1.21 -1.01
C GLN A 51 7.76 0.59 0.27
N TRP A 52 6.83 0.16 1.12
CA TRP A 52 7.20 -0.51 2.35
C TRP A 52 7.93 -1.81 2.06
N LEU A 53 7.41 -2.59 1.13
CA LEU A 53 8.02 -3.87 0.77
C LEU A 53 9.38 -3.68 0.14
N ASP A 54 9.50 -2.64 -0.69
CA ASP A 54 10.78 -2.35 -1.32
C ASP A 54 11.82 -2.00 -0.27
N GLY A 55 11.41 -1.25 0.74
CA GLY A 55 12.33 -0.88 1.81
C GLY A 55 12.81 -2.09 2.59
N VAL A 56 11.88 -2.99 2.90
CA VAL A 56 12.24 -4.20 3.64
C VAL A 56 13.17 -5.06 2.79
N ARG A 57 12.85 -5.20 1.52
CA ARG A 57 13.66 -6.00 0.62
C ARG A 57 15.07 -5.45 0.53
N LYS A 58 15.19 -4.14 0.44
CA LYS A 58 16.49 -3.54 0.35
C LYS A 58 17.32 -3.82 1.60
N ARG A 59 16.68 -3.72 2.75
CA ARG A 59 17.41 -3.98 3.99
C ARG A 59 17.84 -5.43 4.09
N LEU A 60 16.98 -6.34 3.63
CA LEU A 60 17.34 -7.75 3.63
C LEU A 60 18.51 -8.01 2.72
N ASP A 61 18.50 -7.40 1.55
CA ASP A 61 19.60 -7.58 0.61
C ASP A 61 20.90 -7.09 1.21
N GLU A 62 20.85 -5.94 1.85
CA GLU A 62 22.05 -5.41 2.48
C GLU A 62 22.57 -6.31 3.57
N THR A 63 21.68 -6.85 4.37
CA THR A 63 22.07 -7.75 5.45
C THR A 63 22.70 -9.01 4.90
N LEU A 64 22.09 -9.57 3.87
CA LEU A 64 22.62 -10.77 3.26
C LEU A 64 23.99 -10.55 2.65
N GLU A 65 24.17 -9.40 2.04
CA GLU A 65 25.46 -9.07 1.45
C GLU A 65 26.53 -8.96 2.50
N GLU A 66 26.20 -8.36 3.61
CA GLU A 66 27.15 -8.22 4.69
C GLU A 66 27.56 -9.58 5.22
N ARG A 67 26.62 -10.48 5.34
CA ARG A 67 26.94 -11.81 5.85
C ARG A 67 27.78 -12.57 4.86
N ASP A 68 27.49 -12.44 3.59
CA ASP A 68 28.28 -13.13 2.58
C ASP A 68 29.66 -12.56 2.51
N GLY A 69 29.82 -11.30 2.78
CA GLY A 69 31.11 -10.66 2.72
C GLY A 69 32.07 -11.17 3.77
N ASN A 70 31.55 -11.83 4.76
CA ASN A 70 32.40 -12.40 5.76
C ASN A 70 32.82 -13.79 5.38
#